data_cea69443fb123ba53afb874b7e51961f
#
_entry.id   cea69443fb123ba53afb874b7e51961f
#
_cell.length_a   1.000
_cell.length_b   1.000
_cell.length_c   1.000
_cell.angle_alpha   90.00
_cell.angle_beta   90.00
_cell.angle_gamma   90.00
#
_symmetry.space_group_name_H-M   'P 1'
#
loop_
_entity.id
_entity.type
_entity.pdbx_description
1 polymer ?
#
loop_
_entity_poly.entity_id
_entity_poly.type
_entity_poly.pdbx_seq_one_letter_code
_entity_poly.pdbx_strand_id
1 'polypeptide(L)'
;MASEMILAIMESGKKSANEKESIMRKLNYKAAAVTSALLLTLGIGSTVLAAQPVPVTAALQTAAKISAAVPHWNERIPQTIEASALALPTKGAVIQTVTYIPKNPDPTKAGDYYAVRGSIKPVDAQAPDIEFQVNLPRHWNHKMVQFGGGGFNGTLVTADGQTEGQGAELVPPLNQGYATFGSDGGHKGEVWDSTWAVNDEALHNFASDQLKKTKDTAYAIVLSYYGEKPQRTYFIGGSNGGREALMAAQRYPDDYDGIVSLYPVLNWIPKALKDHEDTKAVLAQQGSGWISPETFAVIKKVVTDTADASDGKKDGLIADPYAADAKLPEINQRLKDKLTPQQAAVWNQFLADKKFTPETLADPQVPVIPGYSVSQLLIDEDMNQFGSAPGKRDGMMMQFSDNVIKYQIMQDGNFDPDQLDEHRDHANIAKAAALLDATSPDLRAFAKHGGKMIILHGTADQLVAVKGTVDYIKNLHHFMGDKAASDLYRFYLAPGYGHGSGSLFTISRDLLKDLDQWVTKNKAPEALTVNNQNNLQESQVLVPQTLK
;
A
#
# COMPACT_ATOMS: atom_id res chain seq x y z
N MET A 1 12.25 18.32 13.97
CA MET A 1 13.10 19.04 14.95
C MET A 1 13.47 20.46 14.51
N ALA A 2 14.13 20.66 13.35
CA ALA A 2 14.44 22.04 12.93
C ALA A 2 13.19 22.88 12.66
N SER A 3 12.16 22.33 12.01
CA SER A 3 10.87 23.00 11.76
C SER A 3 10.11 23.30 13.05
N GLU A 4 10.13 22.39 14.02
CA GLU A 4 9.49 22.61 15.34
C GLU A 4 10.22 23.67 16.16
N MET A 5 11.55 23.74 16.04
CA MET A 5 12.35 24.81 16.66
C MET A 5 12.05 26.18 16.05
N ILE A 6 11.91 26.27 14.73
CA ILE A 6 11.57 27.52 14.02
C ILE A 6 10.16 27.98 14.39
N LEU A 7 9.19 27.05 14.46
CA LEU A 7 7.82 27.35 14.86
C LEU A 7 7.76 27.84 16.31
N ALA A 8 8.49 27.18 17.23
CA ALA A 8 8.57 27.58 18.64
C ALA A 8 9.21 28.98 18.82
N ILE A 9 10.18 29.35 17.99
CA ILE A 9 10.81 30.68 17.99
C ILE A 9 9.84 31.74 17.44
N MET A 10 9.09 31.45 16.39
CA MET A 10 8.10 32.38 15.81
C MET A 10 6.91 32.63 16.76
N GLU A 11 6.46 31.61 17.50
CA GLU A 11 5.40 31.75 18.51
C GLU A 11 5.86 32.46 19.81
N SER A 12 7.17 32.52 20.08
CA SER A 12 7.71 33.16 21.29
C SER A 12 7.56 34.70 21.30
N GLY A 13 7.27 35.32 20.18
CA GLY A 13 7.16 36.78 20.05
C GLY A 13 6.12 37.46 20.97
N LYS A 14 5.10 36.72 21.40
CA LYS A 14 3.97 37.22 22.23
C LYS A 14 3.95 36.68 23.68
N LYS A 15 4.98 35.92 24.13
CA LYS A 15 5.00 35.29 25.45
C LYS A 15 5.85 36.04 26.46
N SER A 16 5.55 35.89 27.75
CA SER A 16 6.27 36.55 28.86
C SER A 16 7.71 36.03 28.99
N ALA A 17 8.58 36.80 29.66
CA ALA A 17 9.99 36.45 29.82
C ALA A 17 10.21 35.08 30.49
N ASN A 18 9.37 34.72 31.49
CA ASN A 18 9.46 33.44 32.20
C ASN A 18 9.04 32.24 31.34
N GLU A 19 8.07 32.42 30.43
CA GLU A 19 7.65 31.36 29.49
C GLU A 19 8.71 31.14 28.41
N LYS A 20 9.37 32.21 27.95
CA LYS A 20 10.51 32.11 27.01
C LYS A 20 11.68 31.35 27.61
N GLU A 21 12.01 31.60 28.89
CA GLU A 21 13.07 30.87 29.59
C GLU A 21 12.73 29.39 29.79
N SER A 22 11.48 29.05 30.10
CA SER A 22 11.01 27.65 30.21
C SER A 22 11.09 26.90 28.88
N ILE A 23 10.75 27.56 27.76
CA ILE A 23 10.85 26.98 26.42
C ILE A 23 12.32 26.76 26.04
N MET A 24 13.19 27.72 26.32
CA MET A 24 14.62 27.62 26.05
C MET A 24 15.30 26.52 26.89
N ARG A 25 14.91 26.33 28.15
CA ARG A 25 15.39 25.22 29.00
C ARG A 25 14.98 23.86 28.44
N LYS A 26 13.74 23.70 27.95
CA LYS A 26 13.26 22.46 27.32
C LYS A 26 13.94 22.15 25.97
N LEU A 27 14.26 23.18 25.19
CA LEU A 27 15.01 23.03 23.94
C LEU A 27 16.46 22.63 24.18
N ASN A 28 17.13 23.23 25.19
CA ASN A 28 18.49 22.86 25.58
C ASN A 28 18.57 21.44 26.14
N TYR A 29 17.56 20.96 26.87
CA TYR A 29 17.49 19.58 27.38
C TYR A 29 17.34 18.55 26.24
N LYS A 30 16.54 18.86 25.22
CA LYS A 30 16.40 18.00 24.03
C LYS A 30 17.67 17.98 23.18
N ALA A 31 18.37 19.11 23.04
CA ALA A 31 19.63 19.19 22.33
C ALA A 31 20.76 18.42 23.06
N ALA A 32 20.81 18.48 24.39
CA ALA A 32 21.77 17.71 25.20
C ALA A 32 21.52 16.19 25.12
N ALA A 33 20.26 15.76 25.08
CA ALA A 33 19.89 14.35 24.95
C ALA A 33 20.32 13.74 23.61
N VAL A 34 20.26 14.51 22.52
CA VAL A 34 20.71 14.08 21.17
C VAL A 34 22.22 13.94 21.10
N THR A 35 22.97 14.85 21.77
CA THR A 35 24.43 14.79 21.83
C THR A 35 24.92 13.58 22.66
N SER A 36 24.20 13.22 23.72
CA SER A 36 24.51 12.05 24.55
C SER A 36 24.23 10.72 23.85
N ALA A 37 23.19 10.64 23.01
CA ALA A 37 22.88 9.45 22.24
C ALA A 37 23.91 9.17 21.12
N LEU A 38 24.49 10.23 20.53
CA LEU A 38 25.51 10.10 19.49
C LEU A 38 26.88 9.65 20.03
N LEU A 39 27.17 9.94 21.32
CA LEU A 39 28.44 9.58 21.98
C LEU A 39 28.45 8.14 22.52
N LEU A 40 27.30 7.52 22.73
CA LEU A 40 27.18 6.13 23.20
C LEU A 40 27.42 5.07 22.11
N THR A 41 27.38 5.46 20.85
CA THR A 41 27.62 4.55 19.71
C THR A 41 29.07 4.48 19.26
N LEU A 42 29.98 5.32 19.81
CA LEU A 42 31.38 5.39 19.38
C LEU A 42 32.42 4.82 20.36
N GLY A 43 32.03 4.15 21.46
CA GLY A 43 32.88 3.28 22.25
C GLY A 43 34.24 3.89 22.73
N ILE A 44 34.33 5.19 23.05
CA ILE A 44 35.54 5.83 23.55
C ILE A 44 35.35 6.34 24.97
N GLY A 45 36.21 5.91 25.85
CA GLY A 45 36.18 6.15 27.30
C GLY A 45 36.20 7.62 27.69
N SER A 46 35.65 7.86 28.86
CA SER A 46 35.34 9.11 29.52
C SER A 46 36.52 10.05 29.67
N THR A 47 36.52 11.14 28.91
CA THR A 47 37.03 12.45 29.36
C THR A 47 36.04 13.51 28.91
N VAL A 48 35.42 14.16 29.88
CA VAL A 48 34.48 15.26 29.65
C VAL A 48 35.29 16.47 29.15
N LEU A 49 35.38 16.65 27.83
CA LEU A 49 35.74 17.93 27.23
C LEU A 49 34.44 18.70 26.96
N ALA A 50 34.27 19.83 27.62
CA ALA A 50 33.18 20.77 27.37
C ALA A 50 33.24 21.20 25.92
N ALA A 51 32.28 20.72 25.11
CA ALA A 51 32.14 21.15 23.73
C ALA A 51 31.76 22.65 23.68
N GLN A 52 32.62 23.46 23.13
CA GLN A 52 32.35 24.87 22.86
C GLN A 52 31.17 24.95 21.86
N PRO A 53 30.21 25.87 22.05
CA PRO A 53 29.10 26.05 21.12
C PRO A 53 29.66 26.47 19.75
N VAL A 54 29.35 25.68 18.73
CA VAL A 54 29.69 26.03 17.33
C VAL A 54 29.02 27.37 17.01
N PRO A 55 29.76 28.40 16.59
CA PRO A 55 29.18 29.71 16.28
C PRO A 55 28.13 29.53 15.17
N VAL A 56 26.97 30.17 15.33
CA VAL A 56 25.86 30.18 14.33
C VAL A 56 26.36 30.59 12.94
N THR A 57 27.38 31.45 12.91
CA THR A 57 28.11 31.86 11.69
C THR A 57 28.78 30.70 10.96
N ALA A 58 29.33 29.68 11.66
CA ALA A 58 29.97 28.54 11.01
C ALA A 58 28.92 27.59 10.40
N ALA A 59 27.77 27.41 11.06
CA ALA A 59 26.65 26.63 10.51
C ALA A 59 26.04 27.31 9.27
N LEU A 60 25.88 28.63 9.29
CA LEU A 60 25.43 29.44 8.15
C LEU A 60 26.45 29.46 6.99
N GLN A 61 27.75 29.50 7.30
CA GLN A 61 28.80 29.40 6.27
C GLN A 61 28.90 27.99 5.66
N THR A 62 28.63 26.96 6.43
CA THR A 62 28.56 25.58 5.93
C THR A 62 27.33 25.39 5.06
N ALA A 63 26.17 25.88 5.47
CA ALA A 63 24.96 25.89 4.67
C ALA A 63 25.13 26.69 3.36
N ALA A 64 25.78 27.86 3.43
CA ALA A 64 26.10 28.69 2.24
C ALA A 64 27.11 27.99 1.31
N LYS A 65 28.12 27.25 1.84
CA LYS A 65 29.07 26.47 1.04
C LYS A 65 28.41 25.24 0.39
N ILE A 66 27.48 24.60 1.07
CA ILE A 66 26.68 23.50 0.50
C ILE A 66 25.78 24.06 -0.61
N SER A 67 25.14 25.21 -0.41
CA SER A 67 24.32 25.89 -1.42
C SER A 67 25.13 26.35 -2.64
N ALA A 68 26.38 26.81 -2.46
CA ALA A 68 27.25 27.22 -3.56
C ALA A 68 27.89 26.05 -4.33
N ALA A 69 27.93 24.85 -3.75
CA ALA A 69 28.44 23.64 -4.40
C ALA A 69 27.36 22.84 -5.13
N VAL A 70 26.08 23.18 -4.96
CA VAL A 70 24.96 22.56 -5.68
C VAL A 70 24.85 23.22 -7.06
N PRO A 71 25.07 22.52 -8.17
CA PRO A 71 24.83 23.09 -9.50
C PRO A 71 23.39 23.62 -9.59
N HIS A 72 23.16 24.67 -10.39
CA HIS A 72 21.83 25.31 -10.60
C HIS A 72 20.80 24.40 -11.31
N TRP A 73 20.79 23.12 -11.00
CA TRP A 73 19.89 22.11 -11.56
C TRP A 73 18.42 22.37 -11.24
N ASN A 74 18.13 23.04 -10.09
CA ASN A 74 16.80 23.46 -9.70
C ASN A 74 16.17 24.46 -10.69
N GLU A 75 16.98 25.20 -11.47
CA GLU A 75 16.50 26.15 -12.48
C GLU A 75 15.81 25.47 -13.67
N ARG A 76 16.04 24.15 -13.85
CA ARG A 76 15.38 23.35 -14.89
C ARG A 76 14.00 22.82 -14.49
N ILE A 77 13.66 22.86 -13.20
CA ILE A 77 12.37 22.39 -12.71
C ILE A 77 11.36 23.53 -12.83
N PRO A 78 10.29 23.37 -13.63
CA PRO A 78 9.31 24.44 -13.81
C PRO A 78 8.55 24.68 -12.50
N GLN A 79 8.09 25.91 -12.28
CA GLN A 79 7.24 26.23 -11.11
C GLN A 79 5.80 25.74 -11.29
N THR A 80 5.36 25.58 -12.52
CA THR A 80 4.02 25.10 -12.87
C THR A 80 4.10 24.09 -14.02
N ILE A 81 3.17 23.15 -14.02
CA ILE A 81 2.89 22.27 -15.15
C ILE A 81 1.51 22.66 -15.68
N GLU A 82 1.45 23.08 -16.92
CA GLU A 82 0.20 23.48 -17.56
C GLU A 82 -0.79 22.31 -17.68
N ALA A 83 -2.08 22.59 -17.55
CA ALA A 83 -3.15 21.60 -17.67
C ALA A 83 -3.08 20.82 -19.00
N SER A 84 -2.64 21.47 -20.09
CA SER A 84 -2.48 20.86 -21.41
C SER A 84 -1.38 19.79 -21.49
N ALA A 85 -0.49 19.72 -20.51
CA ALA A 85 0.54 18.69 -20.40
C ALA A 85 0.02 17.42 -19.68
N LEU A 86 -1.17 17.48 -19.09
CA LEU A 86 -1.80 16.40 -18.33
C LEU A 86 -3.00 15.87 -19.12
N ALA A 87 -3.06 14.58 -19.37
CA ALA A 87 -4.07 14.01 -20.29
C ALA A 87 -5.49 13.99 -19.69
N LEU A 88 -5.61 13.95 -18.35
CA LEU A 88 -6.91 14.00 -17.67
C LEU A 88 -7.26 15.42 -17.23
N PRO A 89 -8.56 15.74 -17.05
CA PRO A 89 -9.01 17.06 -16.64
C PRO A 89 -8.38 17.50 -15.30
N THR A 90 -7.79 18.71 -15.31
CA THR A 90 -7.15 19.34 -14.14
C THR A 90 -6.91 20.83 -14.45
N LYS A 91 -6.62 21.63 -13.43
CA LYS A 91 -6.12 23.02 -13.60
C LYS A 91 -4.59 23.11 -13.62
N GLY A 92 -3.90 21.98 -13.90
CA GLY A 92 -2.44 21.92 -13.91
C GLY A 92 -1.85 21.61 -12.54
N ALA A 93 -0.52 21.66 -12.44
CA ALA A 93 0.19 21.42 -11.19
C ALA A 93 1.09 22.60 -10.81
N VAL A 94 1.28 22.78 -9.50
CA VAL A 94 2.15 23.81 -8.92
C VAL A 94 3.26 23.13 -8.12
N ILE A 95 4.51 23.47 -8.41
CA ILE A 95 5.67 23.02 -7.64
C ILE A 95 5.83 23.94 -6.43
N GLN A 96 5.81 23.38 -5.24
CA GLN A 96 5.87 24.11 -3.97
C GLN A 96 7.28 24.15 -3.40
N THR A 97 8.00 23.03 -3.47
CA THR A 97 9.38 22.93 -2.97
C THR A 97 10.25 22.06 -3.85
N VAL A 98 11.54 22.45 -3.92
CA VAL A 98 12.60 21.64 -4.50
C VAL A 98 13.73 21.58 -3.48
N THR A 99 14.00 20.41 -2.93
CA THR A 99 14.97 20.21 -1.85
C THR A 99 16.03 19.20 -2.28
N TYR A 100 17.30 19.59 -2.23
CA TYR A 100 18.39 18.62 -2.42
C TYR A 100 18.62 17.81 -1.15
N ILE A 101 18.60 16.51 -1.30
CA ILE A 101 18.93 15.53 -0.24
C ILE A 101 20.34 15.02 -0.52
N PRO A 102 21.31 15.28 0.37
CA PRO A 102 22.70 14.91 0.14
C PRO A 102 22.88 13.37 0.17
N LYS A 103 23.98 12.92 -0.46
CA LYS A 103 24.35 11.52 -0.48
C LYS A 103 24.42 10.94 0.92
N ASN A 104 23.79 9.79 1.13
CA ASN A 104 23.90 9.02 2.35
C ASN A 104 25.08 8.03 2.22
N PRO A 105 25.95 7.85 3.24
CA PRO A 105 26.99 6.84 3.22
C PRO A 105 26.45 5.40 3.26
N ASP A 106 25.28 5.20 3.85
CA ASP A 106 24.56 3.93 3.84
C ASP A 106 23.76 3.80 2.52
N PRO A 107 24.09 2.84 1.65
CA PRO A 107 23.43 2.67 0.35
C PRO A 107 21.96 2.24 0.48
N THR A 108 21.55 1.70 1.64
CA THR A 108 20.15 1.31 1.92
C THR A 108 19.27 2.50 2.32
N LYS A 109 19.87 3.68 2.49
CA LYS A 109 19.17 4.95 2.78
C LYS A 109 19.24 5.87 1.59
N ALA A 110 18.12 6.45 1.22
CA ALA A 110 18.04 7.37 0.09
C ALA A 110 18.96 8.59 0.26
N GLY A 111 19.54 9.05 -0.85
CA GLY A 111 20.40 10.23 -0.87
C GLY A 111 20.90 10.55 -2.28
N ASP A 112 21.47 11.75 -2.45
CA ASP A 112 21.99 12.30 -3.70
C ASP A 112 20.89 12.54 -4.76
N TYR A 113 19.79 13.17 -4.35
CA TYR A 113 18.65 13.45 -5.22
C TYR A 113 17.97 14.78 -4.89
N TYR A 114 17.14 15.28 -5.80
CA TYR A 114 16.21 16.37 -5.54
C TYR A 114 14.83 15.82 -5.26
N ALA A 115 14.25 16.17 -4.11
CA ALA A 115 12.84 15.95 -3.80
C ALA A 115 12.02 17.16 -4.28
N VAL A 116 11.13 16.93 -5.23
CA VAL A 116 10.22 17.93 -5.80
C VAL A 116 8.83 17.66 -5.26
N ARG A 117 8.28 18.58 -4.48
CA ARG A 117 6.90 18.49 -3.95
C ARG A 117 6.01 19.55 -4.57
N GLY A 118 4.77 19.18 -4.76
CA GLY A 118 3.76 20.07 -5.32
C GLY A 118 2.37 19.51 -5.19
N SER A 119 1.43 20.21 -5.83
CA SER A 119 0.03 19.77 -5.88
C SER A 119 -0.55 19.93 -7.28
N ILE A 120 -1.37 18.97 -7.71
CA ILE A 120 -2.17 19.03 -8.92
C ILE A 120 -3.54 19.59 -8.55
N LYS A 121 -3.96 20.63 -9.26
CA LYS A 121 -5.18 21.38 -8.94
C LYS A 121 -6.40 20.72 -9.58
N PRO A 122 -7.47 20.46 -8.81
CA PRO A 122 -8.69 19.86 -9.33
C PRO A 122 -9.45 20.81 -10.25
N VAL A 123 -10.35 20.27 -11.06
CA VAL A 123 -11.33 21.05 -11.84
C VAL A 123 -12.44 21.55 -10.94
N ASP A 124 -13.00 20.68 -10.10
CA ASP A 124 -13.95 21.07 -9.07
C ASP A 124 -13.24 21.84 -7.94
N ALA A 125 -13.69 23.05 -7.67
CA ALA A 125 -13.10 23.90 -6.61
C ALA A 125 -13.35 23.35 -5.18
N GLN A 126 -14.25 22.40 -5.02
CA GLN A 126 -14.53 21.73 -3.74
C GLN A 126 -13.72 20.45 -3.55
N ALA A 127 -13.13 19.91 -4.62
CA ALA A 127 -12.25 18.74 -4.52
C ALA A 127 -10.90 19.12 -3.91
N PRO A 128 -10.27 18.20 -3.16
CA PRO A 128 -8.90 18.40 -2.68
C PRO A 128 -7.88 18.40 -3.83
N ASP A 129 -6.75 19.06 -3.62
CA ASP A 129 -5.57 18.91 -4.47
C ASP A 129 -5.04 17.46 -4.38
N ILE A 130 -4.38 16.98 -5.44
CA ILE A 130 -3.52 15.80 -5.35
C ILE A 130 -2.13 16.27 -4.95
N GLU A 131 -1.68 15.98 -3.73
CA GLU A 131 -0.30 16.23 -3.34
C GLU A 131 0.63 15.14 -3.90
N PHE A 132 1.81 15.53 -4.39
CA PHE A 132 2.78 14.60 -4.95
C PHE A 132 4.21 14.91 -4.52
N GLN A 133 5.06 13.89 -4.59
CA GLN A 133 6.52 14.02 -4.55
C GLN A 133 7.13 13.28 -5.72
N VAL A 134 8.10 13.94 -6.38
CA VAL A 134 8.95 13.35 -7.44
C VAL A 134 10.40 13.46 -6.99
N ASN A 135 11.12 12.35 -6.97
CA ASN A 135 12.52 12.27 -6.58
C ASN A 135 13.39 12.09 -7.82
N LEU A 136 14.35 12.97 -8.00
CA LEU A 136 15.21 13.04 -9.18
C LEU A 136 16.64 12.69 -8.78
N PRO A 137 17.10 11.42 -8.95
CA PRO A 137 18.45 11.02 -8.60
C PRO A 137 19.49 11.69 -9.52
N ARG A 138 20.66 12.05 -8.99
CA ARG A 138 21.74 12.64 -9.80
C ARG A 138 22.30 11.66 -10.84
N HIS A 139 22.26 10.38 -10.55
CA HIS A 139 22.68 9.30 -11.45
C HIS A 139 21.46 8.54 -11.97
N TRP A 140 20.73 9.17 -12.90
CA TRP A 140 19.49 8.63 -13.46
C TRP A 140 19.78 7.47 -14.44
N ASN A 141 19.06 6.37 -14.28
CA ASN A 141 19.13 5.18 -15.14
C ASN A 141 18.15 5.22 -16.33
N HIS A 142 17.56 6.38 -16.62
CA HIS A 142 16.56 6.65 -17.65
C HIS A 142 15.21 5.94 -17.41
N LYS A 143 14.88 5.59 -16.17
CA LYS A 143 13.64 4.90 -15.81
C LYS A 143 12.94 5.64 -14.68
N MET A 144 11.60 5.46 -14.62
CA MET A 144 10.78 5.99 -13.53
C MET A 144 9.99 4.85 -12.90
N VAL A 145 9.62 5.04 -11.63
CA VAL A 145 8.71 4.13 -10.92
C VAL A 145 7.75 4.90 -10.01
N GLN A 146 6.46 4.62 -10.18
CA GLN A 146 5.39 5.11 -9.31
C GLN A 146 5.16 4.12 -8.17
N PHE A 147 5.07 4.64 -6.95
CA PHE A 147 4.71 3.87 -5.78
C PHE A 147 3.23 4.07 -5.49
N GLY A 148 2.51 2.97 -5.29
CA GLY A 148 1.13 2.97 -4.84
C GLY A 148 1.01 3.27 -3.34
N GLY A 149 -0.20 3.66 -2.93
CA GLY A 149 -0.51 3.91 -1.53
C GLY A 149 -1.18 2.71 -0.83
N GLY A 150 -1.58 2.89 0.42
CA GLY A 150 -2.24 1.86 1.22
C GLY A 150 -3.56 2.34 1.83
N GLY A 151 -4.41 1.43 2.30
CA GLY A 151 -5.72 1.76 2.87
C GLY A 151 -6.56 2.60 1.93
N PHE A 152 -7.16 3.67 2.44
CA PHE A 152 -7.84 4.66 1.61
C PHE A 152 -6.90 5.81 1.17
N ASN A 153 -5.58 5.64 1.20
CA ASN A 153 -4.55 6.66 0.96
C ASN A 153 -4.67 7.86 1.94
N GLY A 154 -4.67 9.11 1.45
CA GLY A 154 -4.79 10.31 2.28
C GLY A 154 -3.47 10.79 2.89
N THR A 155 -2.40 10.03 2.72
CA THR A 155 -1.04 10.35 3.15
C THR A 155 -0.10 10.35 1.95
N LEU A 156 0.76 11.36 1.85
CA LEU A 156 1.70 11.49 0.74
C LEU A 156 2.70 10.32 0.71
N VAL A 157 2.67 9.54 -0.36
CA VAL A 157 3.68 8.53 -0.69
C VAL A 157 4.92 9.24 -1.21
N THR A 158 5.97 9.34 -0.37
CA THR A 158 7.20 10.07 -0.71
C THR A 158 8.09 9.33 -1.71
N ALA A 159 7.92 8.02 -1.85
CA ALA A 159 8.64 7.16 -2.80
C ALA A 159 10.18 7.29 -2.72
N ASP A 160 10.74 7.60 -1.55
CA ASP A 160 12.18 7.75 -1.34
C ASP A 160 12.83 6.58 -0.57
N GLY A 161 12.02 5.59 -0.16
CA GLY A 161 12.44 4.37 0.53
C GLY A 161 12.43 3.12 -0.34
N GLN A 162 12.43 1.98 0.33
CA GLN A 162 12.21 0.67 -0.26
C GLN A 162 10.79 0.56 -0.82
N THR A 163 10.64 -0.28 -1.83
CA THR A 163 9.31 -0.64 -2.35
C THR A 163 8.62 -1.65 -1.45
N GLU A 164 7.33 -1.82 -1.65
CA GLU A 164 6.57 -2.89 -1.00
C GLU A 164 7.23 -4.26 -1.29
N GLY A 165 7.35 -5.11 -0.25
CA GLY A 165 8.04 -6.40 -0.34
C GLY A 165 9.56 -6.35 -0.40
N GLN A 166 10.17 -5.15 -0.35
CA GLN A 166 11.61 -4.96 -0.31
C GLN A 166 12.07 -4.72 1.14
N GLY A 167 12.96 -5.58 1.65
CA GLY A 167 13.51 -5.43 3.00
C GLY A 167 14.41 -4.20 3.14
N ALA A 168 14.52 -3.71 4.38
CA ALA A 168 15.29 -2.50 4.71
C ALA A 168 16.80 -2.64 4.43
N GLU A 169 17.31 -3.88 4.29
CA GLU A 169 18.69 -4.20 3.93
C GLU A 169 18.98 -4.05 2.44
N LEU A 170 17.95 -3.92 1.62
CA LEU A 170 18.09 -3.78 0.16
C LEU A 170 18.21 -2.31 -0.24
N VAL A 171 18.87 -2.07 -1.36
CA VAL A 171 19.06 -0.73 -1.92
C VAL A 171 17.73 -0.23 -2.51
N PRO A 172 17.20 0.94 -2.10
CA PRO A 172 15.95 1.46 -2.63
C PRO A 172 16.09 1.84 -4.12
N PRO A 173 14.99 1.84 -4.91
CA PRO A 173 15.01 2.16 -6.33
C PRO A 173 15.67 3.51 -6.65
N LEU A 174 15.48 4.51 -5.80
CA LEU A 174 16.08 5.83 -5.97
C LEU A 174 17.62 5.76 -6.02
N ASN A 175 18.25 4.96 -5.13
CA ASN A 175 19.70 4.75 -5.13
C ASN A 175 20.17 3.82 -6.27
N GLN A 176 19.25 3.09 -6.91
CA GLN A 176 19.51 2.32 -8.14
C GLN A 176 19.38 3.20 -9.40
N GLY A 177 19.07 4.50 -9.22
CA GLY A 177 18.98 5.48 -10.29
C GLY A 177 17.58 5.67 -10.89
N TYR A 178 16.53 5.06 -10.36
CA TYR A 178 15.17 5.34 -10.81
C TYR A 178 14.73 6.73 -10.34
N ALA A 179 14.11 7.50 -11.20
CA ALA A 179 13.27 8.61 -10.76
C ALA A 179 12.00 8.03 -10.12
N THR A 180 11.76 8.32 -8.85
CA THR A 180 10.65 7.73 -8.10
C THR A 180 9.59 8.78 -7.79
N PHE A 181 8.33 8.39 -7.70
CA PHE A 181 7.25 9.32 -7.40
C PHE A 181 6.02 8.64 -6.81
N GLY A 182 5.22 9.43 -6.12
CA GLY A 182 3.95 9.03 -5.53
C GLY A 182 3.08 10.22 -5.20
N SER A 183 1.88 9.96 -4.73
CA SER A 183 0.88 10.96 -4.33
C SER A 183 0.16 10.57 -3.04
N ASP A 184 -0.75 11.44 -2.58
CA ASP A 184 -1.65 11.16 -1.45
C ASP A 184 -2.97 10.49 -1.86
N GLY A 185 -3.16 10.19 -3.15
CA GLY A 185 -4.41 9.63 -3.67
C GLY A 185 -5.45 10.69 -4.09
N GLY A 186 -5.15 11.97 -3.90
CA GLY A 186 -6.03 13.10 -4.24
C GLY A 186 -6.94 13.55 -3.11
N HIS A 187 -6.55 13.30 -1.87
CA HIS A 187 -7.23 13.76 -0.65
C HIS A 187 -6.30 13.62 0.55
N LYS A 188 -6.76 14.12 1.70
CA LYS A 188 -6.11 13.93 3.00
C LYS A 188 -7.04 13.23 3.96
N GLY A 189 -6.50 12.38 4.82
CA GLY A 189 -7.24 11.65 5.83
C GLY A 189 -6.40 10.56 6.48
N GLU A 190 -6.98 9.95 7.51
CA GLU A 190 -6.44 8.75 8.12
C GLU A 190 -6.68 7.53 7.21
N VAL A 191 -5.98 6.44 7.48
CA VAL A 191 -5.98 5.21 6.64
C VAL A 191 -7.37 4.64 6.35
N TRP A 192 -8.36 4.88 7.23
CA TRP A 192 -9.74 4.43 7.09
C TRP A 192 -10.74 5.60 6.92
N ASP A 193 -10.28 6.83 6.74
CA ASP A 193 -11.14 7.97 6.45
C ASP A 193 -11.53 8.01 4.98
N SER A 194 -12.81 7.90 4.70
CA SER A 194 -13.39 7.98 3.35
C SER A 194 -14.36 9.15 3.18
N THR A 195 -14.41 10.09 4.13
CA THR A 195 -15.34 11.25 4.13
C THR A 195 -15.19 12.13 2.89
N TRP A 196 -14.01 12.18 2.30
CA TRP A 196 -13.69 12.89 1.07
C TRP A 196 -14.43 12.34 -0.16
N ALA A 197 -14.85 11.07 -0.14
CA ALA A 197 -15.45 10.39 -1.30
C ALA A 197 -16.89 10.85 -1.63
N VAL A 198 -17.48 11.71 -0.80
CA VAL A 198 -18.73 12.41 -1.16
C VAL A 198 -18.53 13.42 -2.29
N ASN A 199 -17.29 13.81 -2.59
CA ASN A 199 -16.92 14.61 -3.75
C ASN A 199 -16.58 13.70 -4.92
N ASP A 200 -17.27 13.85 -6.05
CA ASP A 200 -17.10 12.99 -7.23
C ASP A 200 -15.68 13.03 -7.79
N GLU A 201 -15.02 14.21 -7.91
CA GLU A 201 -13.66 14.29 -8.43
C GLU A 201 -12.66 13.62 -7.49
N ALA A 202 -12.82 13.76 -6.17
CA ALA A 202 -11.99 13.08 -5.19
C ALA A 202 -12.15 11.56 -5.28
N LEU A 203 -13.38 11.06 -5.44
CA LEU A 203 -13.66 9.65 -5.61
C LEU A 203 -13.06 9.10 -6.92
N HIS A 204 -13.16 9.83 -8.03
CA HIS A 204 -12.51 9.48 -9.30
C HIS A 204 -10.99 9.49 -9.20
N ASN A 205 -10.40 10.47 -8.49
CA ASN A 205 -8.97 10.52 -8.23
C ASN A 205 -8.52 9.26 -7.47
N PHE A 206 -9.18 8.92 -6.36
CA PHE A 206 -8.88 7.70 -5.60
C PHE A 206 -9.05 6.43 -6.43
N ALA A 207 -10.07 6.36 -7.26
CA ALA A 207 -10.33 5.19 -8.11
C ALA A 207 -9.15 4.89 -9.04
N SER A 208 -8.70 5.89 -9.80
CA SER A 208 -7.58 5.72 -10.75
C SER A 208 -7.01 7.01 -11.33
N ASP A 209 -7.76 8.14 -11.34
CA ASP A 209 -7.34 9.31 -12.12
C ASP A 209 -6.07 9.94 -11.56
N GLN A 210 -5.86 9.88 -10.23
CA GLN A 210 -4.63 10.34 -9.60
C GLN A 210 -3.38 9.61 -10.12
N LEU A 211 -3.51 8.33 -10.51
CA LEU A 211 -2.37 7.55 -11.05
C LEU A 211 -1.82 8.23 -12.31
N LYS A 212 -2.71 8.51 -13.26
CA LYS A 212 -2.39 9.17 -14.51
C LYS A 212 -1.97 10.63 -14.31
N LYS A 213 -2.73 11.40 -13.53
CA LYS A 213 -2.42 12.81 -13.25
C LYS A 213 -1.04 12.95 -12.61
N THR A 214 -0.71 12.12 -11.64
CA THR A 214 0.60 12.11 -10.96
C THR A 214 1.71 11.65 -11.89
N LYS A 215 1.48 10.59 -12.69
CA LYS A 215 2.46 10.09 -13.66
C LYS A 215 2.78 11.14 -14.73
N ASP A 216 1.78 11.78 -15.31
CA ASP A 216 1.99 12.81 -16.33
C ASP A 216 2.74 14.02 -15.75
N THR A 217 2.42 14.43 -14.51
CA THR A 217 3.15 15.48 -13.78
C THR A 217 4.60 15.10 -13.54
N ALA A 218 4.86 13.88 -13.04
CA ALA A 218 6.21 13.37 -12.84
C ALA A 218 7.00 13.28 -14.15
N TYR A 219 6.35 12.82 -15.21
CA TYR A 219 6.95 12.75 -16.55
C TYR A 219 7.38 14.14 -17.05
N ALA A 220 6.54 15.17 -16.90
CA ALA A 220 6.87 16.54 -17.29
C ALA A 220 8.05 17.10 -16.48
N ILE A 221 8.10 16.83 -15.17
CA ILE A 221 9.21 17.21 -14.29
C ILE A 221 10.51 16.51 -14.70
N VAL A 222 10.46 15.18 -14.91
CA VAL A 222 11.62 14.35 -15.35
C VAL A 222 12.16 14.85 -16.69
N LEU A 223 11.28 15.07 -17.68
CA LEU A 223 11.65 15.57 -19.00
C LEU A 223 12.31 16.96 -18.90
N SER A 224 11.74 17.84 -18.11
CA SER A 224 12.28 19.20 -17.91
C SER A 224 13.65 19.17 -17.23
N TYR A 225 13.82 18.35 -16.20
CA TYR A 225 15.04 18.26 -15.41
C TYR A 225 16.20 17.60 -16.18
N TYR A 226 15.97 16.42 -16.76
CA TYR A 226 17.04 15.67 -17.47
C TYR A 226 17.17 16.07 -18.94
N GLY A 227 16.16 16.70 -19.55
CA GLY A 227 16.13 17.01 -20.99
C GLY A 227 15.85 15.80 -21.86
N GLU A 228 15.54 14.64 -21.27
CA GLU A 228 15.32 13.37 -21.94
C GLU A 228 14.06 12.68 -21.41
N LYS A 229 13.39 11.90 -22.26
CA LYS A 229 12.23 11.08 -21.87
C LYS A 229 12.68 9.84 -21.11
N PRO A 230 11.92 9.36 -20.12
CA PRO A 230 12.15 8.06 -19.54
C PRO A 230 11.99 6.97 -20.62
N GLN A 231 12.88 5.97 -20.58
CA GLN A 231 12.82 4.83 -21.49
C GLN A 231 11.84 3.77 -21.00
N ARG A 232 11.61 3.71 -19.68
CA ARG A 232 10.67 2.79 -19.04
C ARG A 232 10.00 3.47 -17.84
N THR A 233 8.73 3.12 -17.65
CA THR A 233 7.94 3.54 -16.49
C THR A 233 7.32 2.31 -15.84
N TYR A 234 7.49 2.17 -14.53
CA TYR A 234 6.95 1.06 -13.74
C TYR A 234 5.98 1.55 -12.68
N PHE A 235 5.15 0.63 -12.21
CA PHE A 235 4.31 0.82 -11.03
C PHE A 235 4.56 -0.30 -10.03
N ILE A 236 4.60 0.02 -8.73
CA ILE A 236 4.70 -0.98 -7.66
C ILE A 236 3.85 -0.58 -6.46
N GLY A 237 3.07 -1.52 -5.93
CA GLY A 237 2.29 -1.30 -4.72
C GLY A 237 1.70 -2.56 -4.14
N GLY A 238 1.34 -2.49 -2.86
CA GLY A 238 0.66 -3.54 -2.11
C GLY A 238 -0.72 -3.08 -1.63
N SER A 239 -1.62 -4.02 -1.32
CA SER A 239 -2.96 -3.72 -0.81
C SER A 239 -3.78 -2.88 -1.80
N ASN A 240 -4.26 -1.68 -1.39
CA ASN A 240 -4.83 -0.72 -2.32
C ASN A 240 -3.83 -0.34 -3.42
N GLY A 241 -2.53 -0.16 -3.10
CA GLY A 241 -1.48 0.06 -4.09
C GLY A 241 -1.34 -1.09 -5.09
N GLY A 242 -1.64 -2.33 -4.67
CA GLY A 242 -1.76 -3.49 -5.56
C GLY A 242 -2.96 -3.39 -6.49
N ARG A 243 -4.12 -2.88 -6.00
CA ARG A 243 -5.27 -2.53 -6.82
C ARG A 243 -4.92 -1.42 -7.81
N GLU A 244 -4.25 -0.35 -7.35
CA GLU A 244 -3.77 0.74 -8.18
C GLU A 244 -2.85 0.26 -9.32
N ALA A 245 -1.94 -0.70 -9.04
CA ALA A 245 -1.10 -1.32 -10.06
C ALA A 245 -1.91 -2.02 -11.15
N LEU A 246 -2.96 -2.77 -10.77
CA LEU A 246 -3.87 -3.39 -11.73
C LEU A 246 -4.70 -2.35 -12.49
N MET A 247 -5.18 -1.30 -11.80
CA MET A 247 -5.87 -0.16 -12.45
C MET A 247 -4.97 0.53 -13.48
N ALA A 248 -3.68 0.71 -13.18
CA ALA A 248 -2.71 1.28 -14.10
C ALA A 248 -2.61 0.46 -15.40
N ALA A 249 -2.52 -0.87 -15.29
CA ALA A 249 -2.48 -1.76 -16.45
C ALA A 249 -3.80 -1.82 -17.24
N GLN A 250 -4.95 -1.73 -16.53
CA GLN A 250 -6.28 -1.82 -17.13
C GLN A 250 -6.72 -0.52 -17.81
N ARG A 251 -6.48 0.63 -17.17
CA ARG A 251 -7.02 1.93 -17.61
C ARG A 251 -6.01 2.80 -18.35
N TYR A 252 -4.70 2.60 -18.07
CA TYR A 252 -3.60 3.38 -18.65
C TYR A 252 -2.53 2.47 -19.25
N PRO A 253 -2.90 1.55 -20.14
CA PRO A 253 -2.03 0.47 -20.63
C PRO A 253 -0.78 0.94 -21.36
N ASP A 254 -0.80 2.15 -21.92
CA ASP A 254 0.35 2.72 -22.66
C ASP A 254 1.29 3.53 -21.77
N ASP A 255 0.95 3.73 -20.48
CA ASP A 255 1.73 4.58 -19.56
C ASP A 255 2.79 3.82 -18.78
N TYR A 256 2.67 2.48 -18.69
CA TYR A 256 3.56 1.65 -17.89
C TYR A 256 4.08 0.45 -18.69
N ASP A 257 5.38 0.21 -18.62
CA ASP A 257 6.04 -0.96 -19.23
C ASP A 257 5.95 -2.20 -18.33
N GLY A 258 5.64 -2.02 -17.06
CA GLY A 258 5.45 -3.14 -16.14
C GLY A 258 4.90 -2.71 -14.78
N ILE A 259 4.25 -3.66 -14.10
CA ILE A 259 3.69 -3.46 -12.77
C ILE A 259 4.08 -4.59 -11.83
N VAL A 260 4.23 -4.26 -10.54
CA VAL A 260 4.27 -5.21 -9.42
C VAL A 260 3.05 -4.95 -8.54
N SER A 261 2.21 -5.97 -8.38
CA SER A 261 0.99 -5.92 -7.59
C SER A 261 1.06 -6.95 -6.47
N LEU A 262 1.13 -6.49 -5.21
CA LEU A 262 1.22 -7.37 -4.05
C LEU A 262 -0.12 -7.37 -3.31
N TYR A 263 -0.61 -8.57 -2.97
CA TYR A 263 -1.86 -8.79 -2.20
C TYR A 263 -2.96 -7.75 -2.52
N PRO A 264 -3.36 -7.62 -3.81
CA PRO A 264 -4.24 -6.56 -4.26
C PRO A 264 -5.66 -6.68 -3.72
N VAL A 265 -6.24 -5.58 -3.24
CA VAL A 265 -7.68 -5.48 -2.93
C VAL A 265 -8.44 -5.22 -4.23
N LEU A 266 -8.38 -6.16 -5.17
CA LEU A 266 -8.87 -5.97 -6.54
C LEU A 266 -10.40 -5.89 -6.67
N ASN A 267 -11.13 -6.61 -5.85
CA ASN A 267 -12.59 -6.68 -5.79
C ASN A 267 -13.12 -5.82 -4.63
N TRP A 268 -12.90 -4.52 -4.72
CA TRP A 268 -13.10 -3.53 -3.67
C TRP A 268 -14.54 -3.50 -3.13
N ILE A 269 -15.51 -3.38 -4.02
CA ILE A 269 -16.93 -3.30 -3.65
C ILE A 269 -17.49 -4.67 -3.24
N PRO A 270 -17.28 -5.79 -3.97
CA PRO A 270 -17.70 -7.11 -3.51
C PRO A 270 -17.13 -7.46 -2.13
N LYS A 271 -15.84 -7.09 -1.85
CA LYS A 271 -15.25 -7.27 -0.53
C LYS A 271 -15.99 -6.47 0.53
N ALA A 272 -16.29 -5.19 0.29
CA ALA A 272 -17.02 -4.36 1.26
C ALA A 272 -18.40 -4.93 1.60
N LEU A 273 -19.10 -5.49 0.61
CA LEU A 273 -20.41 -6.14 0.81
C LEU A 273 -20.28 -7.44 1.63
N LYS A 274 -19.22 -8.23 1.40
CA LYS A 274 -18.92 -9.43 2.19
C LYS A 274 -18.55 -9.07 3.62
N ASP A 275 -17.64 -8.10 3.80
CA ASP A 275 -17.22 -7.63 5.13
C ASP A 275 -18.40 -7.04 5.93
N HIS A 276 -19.35 -6.39 5.25
CA HIS A 276 -20.58 -5.90 5.88
C HIS A 276 -21.48 -7.04 6.36
N GLU A 277 -21.63 -8.11 5.57
CA GLU A 277 -22.38 -9.30 5.97
C GLU A 277 -21.72 -9.98 7.18
N ASP A 278 -20.39 -10.11 7.18
CA ASP A 278 -19.62 -10.64 8.30
C ASP A 278 -19.74 -9.76 9.55
N THR A 279 -19.72 -8.42 9.36
CA THR A 279 -19.96 -7.44 10.43
C THR A 279 -21.30 -7.64 11.10
N LYS A 280 -22.37 -7.80 10.30
CA LYS A 280 -23.71 -8.09 10.84
C LYS A 280 -23.74 -9.39 11.66
N ALA A 281 -23.05 -10.43 11.21
CA ALA A 281 -22.96 -11.69 11.94
C ALA A 281 -22.25 -11.54 13.30
N VAL A 282 -21.14 -10.80 13.34
CA VAL A 282 -20.40 -10.53 14.60
C VAL A 282 -21.21 -9.72 15.58
N LEU A 283 -21.92 -8.69 15.10
CA LEU A 283 -22.69 -7.77 15.95
C LEU A 283 -24.06 -8.31 16.35
N ALA A 284 -24.54 -9.36 15.70
CA ALA A 284 -25.84 -9.96 16.00
C ALA A 284 -25.97 -10.35 17.49
N GLN A 285 -27.19 -10.27 18.04
CA GLN A 285 -27.49 -10.64 19.43
C GLN A 285 -26.53 -10.00 20.45
N GLN A 286 -26.32 -8.68 20.32
CA GLN A 286 -25.44 -7.88 21.18
C GLN A 286 -23.96 -8.34 21.16
N GLY A 287 -23.51 -8.86 20.01
CA GLY A 287 -22.12 -9.29 19.83
C GLY A 287 -21.81 -10.66 20.43
N SER A 288 -22.81 -11.53 20.61
CA SER A 288 -22.60 -12.88 21.15
C SER A 288 -21.71 -13.78 20.25
N GLY A 289 -21.55 -13.40 18.99
CA GLY A 289 -20.65 -14.06 18.04
C GLY A 289 -19.20 -13.54 18.07
N TRP A 290 -18.90 -12.54 18.90
CA TRP A 290 -17.57 -11.98 18.99
C TRP A 290 -16.51 -13.02 19.33
N ILE A 291 -15.43 -13.02 18.53
CA ILE A 291 -14.27 -13.90 18.71
C ILE A 291 -13.16 -13.09 19.38
N SER A 292 -12.91 -13.34 20.68
CA SER A 292 -11.85 -12.67 21.42
C SER A 292 -10.45 -13.10 20.93
N PRO A 293 -9.40 -12.33 21.23
CA PRO A 293 -8.02 -12.73 20.95
C PRO A 293 -7.66 -14.11 21.51
N GLU A 294 -8.14 -14.45 22.73
CA GLU A 294 -7.93 -15.78 23.34
C GLU A 294 -8.67 -16.88 22.58
N THR A 295 -9.91 -16.61 22.17
CA THR A 295 -10.69 -17.55 21.34
C THR A 295 -10.03 -17.75 19.98
N PHE A 296 -9.54 -16.65 19.39
CA PHE A 296 -8.82 -16.70 18.12
C PHE A 296 -7.53 -17.51 18.22
N ALA A 297 -6.77 -17.37 19.31
CA ALA A 297 -5.59 -18.20 19.57
C ALA A 297 -5.91 -19.71 19.66
N VAL A 298 -7.08 -20.07 20.22
CA VAL A 298 -7.57 -21.47 20.22
C VAL A 298 -7.87 -21.95 18.79
N ILE A 299 -8.55 -21.13 18.00
CA ILE A 299 -8.84 -21.44 16.59
C ILE A 299 -7.54 -21.63 15.82
N LYS A 300 -6.61 -20.67 15.90
CA LYS A 300 -5.29 -20.72 15.27
C LYS A 300 -4.54 -22.00 15.60
N LYS A 301 -4.48 -22.39 16.89
CA LYS A 301 -3.84 -23.61 17.29
C LYS A 301 -4.49 -24.85 16.65
N VAL A 302 -5.82 -24.93 16.61
CA VAL A 302 -6.53 -26.07 16.00
C VAL A 302 -6.27 -26.11 14.49
N VAL A 303 -6.26 -24.96 13.81
CA VAL A 303 -5.94 -24.85 12.37
C VAL A 303 -4.51 -25.34 12.12
N THR A 304 -3.52 -24.82 12.84
CA THR A 304 -2.11 -25.24 12.70
C THR A 304 -1.95 -26.74 12.92
N ASP A 305 -2.47 -27.26 14.05
CA ASP A 305 -2.37 -28.70 14.38
C ASP A 305 -3.03 -29.63 13.35
N THR A 306 -3.95 -29.11 12.52
CA THR A 306 -4.75 -29.92 11.59
C THR A 306 -4.30 -29.75 10.14
N ALA A 307 -3.95 -28.51 9.74
CA ALA A 307 -3.73 -28.15 8.34
C ALA A 307 -2.26 -27.89 7.97
N ASP A 308 -1.34 -27.73 8.94
CA ASP A 308 0.07 -27.43 8.68
C ASP A 308 0.71 -28.43 7.70
N ALA A 309 0.44 -29.74 7.88
CA ALA A 309 0.97 -30.77 6.99
C ALA A 309 0.20 -30.97 5.68
N SER A 310 -0.81 -30.14 5.37
CA SER A 310 -1.67 -30.35 4.19
C SER A 310 -0.95 -30.08 2.86
N ASP A 311 0.12 -29.30 2.85
CA ASP A 311 0.98 -29.03 1.71
C ASP A 311 2.20 -29.98 1.59
N GLY A 312 2.27 -30.99 2.48
CA GLY A 312 3.34 -31.99 2.52
C GLY A 312 4.51 -31.62 3.44
N LYS A 313 4.47 -30.49 4.16
CA LYS A 313 5.45 -30.07 5.15
C LYS A 313 4.79 -29.82 6.51
N LYS A 314 5.58 -29.86 7.56
CA LYS A 314 5.14 -29.51 8.91
C LYS A 314 6.13 -28.48 9.48
N ASP A 315 5.99 -27.25 9.04
CA ASP A 315 6.94 -26.15 9.31
C ASP A 315 6.25 -24.87 9.85
N GLY A 316 4.95 -24.96 10.18
CA GLY A 316 4.15 -23.85 10.68
C GLY A 316 3.64 -22.92 9.56
N LEU A 317 3.94 -23.24 8.29
CA LEU A 317 3.51 -22.46 7.13
C LEU A 317 2.57 -23.30 6.26
N ILE A 318 1.53 -22.70 5.74
CA ILE A 318 0.61 -23.37 4.81
C ILE A 318 0.77 -22.76 3.43
N ALA A 319 1.37 -23.52 2.50
CA ALA A 319 1.62 -23.06 1.14
C ALA A 319 0.40 -23.17 0.22
N ASP A 320 -0.50 -24.14 0.48
CA ASP A 320 -1.71 -24.41 -0.32
C ASP A 320 -2.99 -24.10 0.47
N PRO A 321 -3.61 -22.92 0.25
CA PRO A 321 -4.86 -22.55 0.91
C PRO A 321 -6.02 -23.51 0.64
N TYR A 322 -6.08 -24.13 -0.54
CA TYR A 322 -7.16 -25.07 -0.89
C TYR A 322 -7.00 -26.41 -0.20
N ALA A 323 -5.77 -26.92 -0.09
CA ALA A 323 -5.48 -28.12 0.68
C ALA A 323 -5.78 -27.92 2.18
N ALA A 324 -5.52 -26.72 2.71
CA ALA A 324 -5.88 -26.36 4.07
C ALA A 324 -7.39 -26.29 4.27
N ASP A 325 -8.12 -25.65 3.36
CA ASP A 325 -9.59 -25.54 3.41
C ASP A 325 -10.27 -26.90 3.32
N ALA A 326 -9.69 -27.88 2.63
CA ALA A 326 -10.19 -29.26 2.63
C ALA A 326 -10.18 -29.93 4.03
N LYS A 327 -9.41 -29.35 4.99
CA LYS A 327 -9.41 -29.79 6.39
C LYS A 327 -10.50 -29.13 7.26
N LEU A 328 -11.28 -28.20 6.72
CA LEU A 328 -12.31 -27.45 7.46
C LEU A 328 -13.31 -28.37 8.21
N PRO A 329 -13.81 -29.51 7.68
CA PRO A 329 -14.67 -30.39 8.43
C PRO A 329 -14.02 -30.96 9.70
N GLU A 330 -12.73 -31.32 9.63
CA GLU A 330 -11.98 -31.82 10.78
C GLU A 330 -11.70 -30.68 11.79
N ILE A 331 -11.33 -29.50 11.29
CA ILE A 331 -11.12 -28.29 12.12
C ILE A 331 -12.42 -27.96 12.88
N ASN A 332 -13.57 -27.91 12.21
CA ASN A 332 -14.86 -27.65 12.83
C ASN A 332 -15.24 -28.69 13.89
N GLN A 333 -14.96 -29.96 13.63
CA GLN A 333 -15.18 -31.01 14.63
C GLN A 333 -14.32 -30.79 15.89
N ARG A 334 -13.07 -30.38 15.75
CA ARG A 334 -12.16 -30.08 16.86
C ARG A 334 -12.49 -28.78 17.61
N LEU A 335 -13.17 -27.83 16.93
CA LEU A 335 -13.64 -26.56 17.51
C LEU A 335 -15.01 -26.68 18.19
N LYS A 336 -15.77 -27.78 17.99
CA LYS A 336 -17.17 -27.91 18.40
C LYS A 336 -17.44 -27.55 19.88
N ASP A 337 -16.55 -28.00 20.78
CA ASP A 337 -16.71 -27.76 22.22
C ASP A 337 -15.85 -26.58 22.71
N LYS A 338 -15.25 -25.82 21.80
CA LYS A 338 -14.37 -24.67 22.10
C LYS A 338 -15.00 -23.33 21.72
N LEU A 339 -15.98 -23.36 20.83
CA LEU A 339 -16.73 -22.18 20.39
C LEU A 339 -18.18 -22.28 20.85
N THR A 340 -18.77 -21.15 21.21
CA THR A 340 -20.23 -21.08 21.35
C THR A 340 -20.90 -21.27 19.98
N PRO A 341 -22.19 -21.63 19.92
CA PRO A 341 -22.91 -21.76 18.64
C PRO A 341 -22.84 -20.47 17.80
N GLN A 342 -22.87 -19.29 18.43
CA GLN A 342 -22.79 -18.00 17.76
C GLN A 342 -21.38 -17.72 17.22
N GLN A 343 -20.34 -18.02 17.99
CA GLN A 343 -18.94 -17.91 17.52
C GLN A 343 -18.67 -18.89 16.38
N ALA A 344 -19.20 -20.11 16.43
CA ALA A 344 -19.09 -21.07 15.35
C ALA A 344 -19.82 -20.59 14.07
N ALA A 345 -20.96 -19.92 14.22
CA ALA A 345 -21.66 -19.31 13.08
C ALA A 345 -20.83 -18.19 12.43
N VAL A 346 -20.26 -17.28 13.23
CA VAL A 346 -19.36 -16.20 12.74
C VAL A 346 -18.13 -16.80 12.06
N TRP A 347 -17.49 -17.78 12.67
CA TRP A 347 -16.34 -18.51 12.10
C TRP A 347 -16.66 -19.08 10.71
N ASN A 348 -17.77 -19.82 10.59
CA ASN A 348 -18.17 -20.40 9.32
C ASN A 348 -18.59 -19.35 8.30
N GLN A 349 -19.25 -18.26 8.72
CA GLN A 349 -19.61 -17.12 7.86
C GLN A 349 -18.38 -16.45 7.29
N PHE A 350 -17.34 -16.22 8.09
CA PHE A 350 -16.10 -15.59 7.67
C PHE A 350 -15.35 -16.39 6.58
N LEU A 351 -15.44 -17.72 6.66
CA LEU A 351 -14.83 -18.62 5.68
C LEU A 351 -15.72 -18.90 4.46
N ALA A 352 -17.02 -18.57 4.54
CA ALA A 352 -17.96 -18.86 3.47
C ALA A 352 -17.84 -17.86 2.31
N ASP A 353 -18.01 -18.36 1.10
CA ASP A 353 -18.14 -17.52 -0.09
C ASP A 353 -19.49 -16.79 -0.07
N LYS A 354 -19.49 -15.52 -0.49
CA LYS A 354 -20.72 -14.79 -0.81
C LYS A 354 -21.00 -14.87 -2.30
N LYS A 355 -22.20 -15.35 -2.64
CA LYS A 355 -22.68 -15.45 -4.03
C LYS A 355 -23.65 -14.30 -4.31
N PHE A 356 -23.49 -13.66 -5.43
CA PHE A 356 -24.41 -12.64 -5.91
C PHE A 356 -25.45 -13.27 -6.84
N THR A 357 -26.71 -12.78 -6.74
CA THR A 357 -27.76 -13.12 -7.72
C THR A 357 -27.65 -12.18 -8.93
N PRO A 358 -28.33 -12.44 -10.06
CA PRO A 358 -28.33 -11.51 -11.18
C PRO A 358 -28.78 -10.08 -10.80
N GLU A 359 -29.67 -9.95 -9.80
CA GLU A 359 -30.21 -8.70 -9.33
C GLU A 359 -29.29 -7.95 -8.36
N THR A 360 -28.31 -8.64 -7.75
CA THR A 360 -27.34 -8.06 -6.80
C THR A 360 -25.90 -8.06 -7.34
N LEU A 361 -25.68 -8.61 -8.54
CA LEU A 361 -24.37 -8.71 -9.18
C LEU A 361 -23.89 -7.33 -9.68
N ALA A 362 -23.07 -6.67 -8.87
CA ALA A 362 -22.56 -5.33 -9.16
C ALA A 362 -21.34 -5.37 -10.12
N ASP A 363 -20.49 -6.36 -9.99
CA ASP A 363 -19.35 -6.60 -10.89
C ASP A 363 -19.52 -7.93 -11.61
N PRO A 364 -19.73 -7.91 -12.96
CA PRO A 364 -19.89 -9.13 -13.74
C PRO A 364 -18.69 -10.09 -13.69
N GLN A 365 -17.50 -9.58 -13.30
CA GLN A 365 -16.30 -10.40 -13.16
C GLN A 365 -16.23 -11.13 -11.82
N VAL A 366 -17.08 -10.76 -10.85
CA VAL A 366 -17.08 -11.28 -9.48
C VAL A 366 -18.47 -11.81 -9.09
N PRO A 367 -18.97 -12.87 -9.74
CA PRO A 367 -20.25 -13.49 -9.36
C PRO A 367 -20.21 -14.15 -7.97
N VAL A 368 -19.01 -14.42 -7.49
CA VAL A 368 -18.74 -14.97 -6.15
C VAL A 368 -17.53 -14.24 -5.58
N ILE A 369 -17.65 -13.69 -4.38
CA ILE A 369 -16.51 -13.25 -3.59
C ILE A 369 -16.14 -14.36 -2.62
N PRO A 370 -14.92 -14.92 -2.69
CA PRO A 370 -14.53 -16.01 -1.79
C PRO A 370 -14.36 -15.52 -0.36
N GLY A 371 -14.73 -16.37 0.58
CA GLY A 371 -14.35 -16.21 2.00
C GLY A 371 -12.86 -16.45 2.21
N TYR A 372 -12.38 -16.13 3.40
CA TYR A 372 -10.99 -16.38 3.76
C TYR A 372 -10.65 -17.88 3.75
N SER A 373 -9.40 -18.22 3.52
CA SER A 373 -8.89 -19.55 3.78
C SER A 373 -8.52 -19.71 5.26
N VAL A 374 -8.59 -20.94 5.79
CA VAL A 374 -8.10 -21.22 7.14
C VAL A 374 -6.60 -20.90 7.27
N SER A 375 -5.81 -20.96 6.20
CA SER A 375 -4.39 -20.60 6.19
C SER A 375 -4.15 -19.13 6.52
N GLN A 376 -5.10 -18.25 6.20
CA GLN A 376 -5.00 -16.80 6.38
C GLN A 376 -5.20 -16.38 7.84
N LEU A 377 -5.57 -17.31 8.72
CA LEU A 377 -5.83 -17.06 10.14
C LEU A 377 -4.65 -17.48 11.04
N LEU A 378 -3.49 -17.78 10.46
CA LEU A 378 -2.32 -18.25 11.21
C LEU A 378 -1.42 -17.12 11.76
N ILE A 379 -1.66 -15.88 11.39
CA ILE A 379 -0.84 -14.76 11.78
C ILE A 379 -1.04 -14.41 13.26
N ASP A 380 0.05 -13.99 13.95
CA ASP A 380 0.00 -13.62 15.37
C ASP A 380 -0.50 -12.20 15.62
N GLU A 381 -0.57 -11.38 14.59
CA GLU A 381 -1.03 -10.01 14.72
C GLU A 381 -2.54 -9.98 14.83
N ASP A 382 -3.01 -9.52 15.98
CA ASP A 382 -4.42 -9.18 16.17
C ASP A 382 -4.73 -7.92 15.36
N MET A 383 -5.19 -8.12 14.12
CA MET A 383 -5.66 -7.02 13.27
C MET A 383 -7.05 -6.55 13.67
N ASN A 384 -7.54 -6.97 14.84
CA ASN A 384 -8.85 -6.60 15.37
C ASN A 384 -9.98 -6.72 14.34
N GLN A 385 -10.02 -7.85 13.61
CA GLN A 385 -11.03 -8.07 12.57
C GLN A 385 -12.46 -8.06 13.13
N PHE A 386 -12.64 -8.64 14.31
CA PHE A 386 -13.93 -8.87 14.94
C PHE A 386 -14.34 -7.77 15.95
N GLY A 387 -13.58 -6.69 16.06
CA GLY A 387 -13.80 -5.62 17.02
C GLY A 387 -13.14 -5.86 18.38
N SER A 388 -12.95 -4.78 19.16
CA SER A 388 -12.21 -4.79 20.44
C SER A 388 -12.97 -5.46 21.59
N ALA A 389 -14.30 -5.59 21.49
CA ALA A 389 -15.18 -6.19 22.50
C ALA A 389 -16.53 -6.57 21.89
N PRO A 390 -17.35 -7.41 22.59
CA PRO A 390 -18.69 -7.74 22.14
C PRO A 390 -19.53 -6.50 21.81
N GLY A 391 -20.12 -6.46 20.62
CA GLY A 391 -20.96 -5.36 20.15
C GLY A 391 -20.21 -4.07 19.78
N LYS A 392 -18.87 -4.05 19.82
CA LYS A 392 -18.08 -2.91 19.33
C LYS A 392 -17.92 -3.00 17.81
N ARG A 393 -18.14 -1.85 17.13
CA ARG A 393 -18.05 -1.70 15.68
C ARG A 393 -16.75 -0.99 15.29
N ASP A 394 -15.65 -1.48 15.83
CA ASP A 394 -14.31 -0.89 15.66
C ASP A 394 -13.30 -1.88 15.03
N GLY A 395 -13.76 -3.04 14.59
CA GLY A 395 -12.96 -3.99 13.84
C GLY A 395 -12.53 -3.43 12.47
N MET A 396 -11.38 -3.85 11.98
CA MET A 396 -10.83 -3.35 10.71
C MET A 396 -11.77 -3.65 9.53
N MET A 397 -12.31 -4.86 9.45
CA MET A 397 -13.31 -5.27 8.48
C MET A 397 -14.56 -4.35 8.53
N MET A 398 -15.01 -4.02 9.75
CA MET A 398 -16.18 -3.16 9.98
C MET A 398 -15.91 -1.72 9.53
N GLN A 399 -14.74 -1.15 9.89
CA GLN A 399 -14.33 0.18 9.46
C GLN A 399 -14.21 0.28 7.95
N PHE A 400 -13.62 -0.73 7.30
CA PHE A 400 -13.52 -0.78 5.84
C PHE A 400 -14.91 -0.78 5.20
N SER A 401 -15.77 -1.75 5.55
CA SER A 401 -17.10 -1.89 4.94
C SER A 401 -18.00 -0.68 5.18
N ASP A 402 -18.04 -0.16 6.40
CA ASP A 402 -18.90 0.98 6.76
C ASP A 402 -18.51 2.25 5.99
N ASN A 403 -17.21 2.54 5.89
CA ASN A 403 -16.75 3.72 5.17
C ASN A 403 -16.96 3.59 3.66
N VAL A 404 -16.72 2.39 3.08
CA VAL A 404 -17.03 2.16 1.66
C VAL A 404 -18.52 2.32 1.38
N ILE A 405 -19.41 1.76 2.23
CA ILE A 405 -20.86 1.87 2.05
C ILE A 405 -21.32 3.31 2.14
N LYS A 406 -20.94 4.02 3.20
CA LYS A 406 -21.40 5.39 3.44
C LYS A 406 -20.92 6.37 2.37
N TYR A 407 -19.62 6.36 2.13
CA TYR A 407 -18.97 7.46 1.41
C TYR A 407 -18.66 7.13 -0.05
N GLN A 408 -18.38 5.84 -0.38
CA GLN A 408 -17.98 5.49 -1.74
C GLN A 408 -19.16 4.90 -2.55
N ILE A 409 -20.09 4.19 -1.91
CA ILE A 409 -21.29 3.65 -2.57
C ILE A 409 -22.43 4.66 -2.52
N MET A 410 -22.83 5.09 -1.31
CA MET A 410 -23.99 5.93 -1.12
C MET A 410 -23.69 7.43 -1.24
N GLN A 411 -22.40 7.81 -1.13
CA GLN A 411 -21.92 9.20 -1.11
C GLN A 411 -22.72 10.09 -0.12
N ASP A 412 -23.16 9.50 1.00
CA ASP A 412 -23.91 10.15 2.07
C ASP A 412 -23.32 9.80 3.45
N GLY A 413 -22.67 10.77 4.08
CA GLY A 413 -22.07 10.61 5.42
C GLY A 413 -23.09 10.32 6.53
N ASN A 414 -24.38 10.55 6.31
CA ASN A 414 -25.44 10.24 7.27
C ASN A 414 -26.08 8.86 7.04
N PHE A 415 -25.73 8.18 5.95
CA PHE A 415 -26.28 6.85 5.65
C PHE A 415 -25.87 5.86 6.75
N ASP A 416 -26.83 5.09 7.24
CA ASP A 416 -26.57 3.99 8.16
C ASP A 416 -26.23 2.72 7.35
N PRO A 417 -25.01 2.17 7.45
CA PRO A 417 -24.63 0.99 6.70
C PRO A 417 -25.57 -0.20 6.89
N ASP A 418 -26.19 -0.35 8.07
CA ASP A 418 -27.12 -1.44 8.35
C ASP A 418 -28.44 -1.33 7.55
N GLN A 419 -28.71 -0.16 6.94
CA GLN A 419 -29.85 0.05 6.04
C GLN A 419 -29.55 -0.30 4.58
N LEU A 420 -28.31 -0.72 4.25
CA LEU A 420 -27.98 -1.13 2.88
C LEU A 420 -28.83 -2.32 2.45
N ASP A 421 -29.48 -2.18 1.28
CA ASP A 421 -30.24 -3.23 0.61
C ASP A 421 -29.67 -3.43 -0.80
N GLU A 422 -29.02 -4.59 -1.05
CA GLU A 422 -28.31 -4.85 -2.29
C GLU A 422 -29.22 -4.83 -3.54
N HIS A 423 -30.52 -5.06 -3.40
CA HIS A 423 -31.48 -4.94 -4.51
C HIS A 423 -31.89 -3.49 -4.74
N ARG A 424 -32.33 -2.79 -3.69
CA ARG A 424 -32.77 -1.40 -3.78
C ARG A 424 -31.63 -0.47 -4.22
N ASP A 425 -30.45 -0.66 -3.64
CA ASP A 425 -29.30 0.22 -3.80
C ASP A 425 -28.35 -0.26 -4.91
N HIS A 426 -28.75 -1.27 -5.69
CA HIS A 426 -27.93 -1.92 -6.72
C HIS A 426 -27.29 -0.93 -7.71
N ALA A 427 -28.02 0.10 -8.13
CA ALA A 427 -27.49 1.09 -9.07
C ALA A 427 -26.26 1.84 -8.52
N ASN A 428 -26.28 2.23 -7.23
CA ASN A 428 -25.15 2.87 -6.57
C ASN A 428 -23.99 1.88 -6.38
N ILE A 429 -24.28 0.66 -5.98
CA ILE A 429 -23.30 -0.41 -5.80
C ILE A 429 -22.59 -0.72 -7.13
N ALA A 430 -23.34 -0.89 -8.22
CA ALA A 430 -22.78 -1.16 -9.54
C ALA A 430 -21.95 0.03 -10.09
N LYS A 431 -22.41 1.29 -9.86
CA LYS A 431 -21.63 2.49 -10.20
C LYS A 431 -20.29 2.49 -9.47
N ALA A 432 -20.30 2.21 -8.18
CA ALA A 432 -19.09 2.17 -7.36
C ALA A 432 -18.16 1.03 -7.78
N ALA A 433 -18.68 -0.17 -8.07
CA ALA A 433 -17.90 -1.31 -8.55
C ALA A 433 -17.21 -1.01 -9.89
N ALA A 434 -17.94 -0.47 -10.86
CA ALA A 434 -17.38 -0.06 -12.16
C ALA A 434 -16.24 0.98 -12.03
N LEU A 435 -16.28 1.79 -10.96
CA LEU A 435 -15.27 2.81 -10.70
C LEU A 435 -14.08 2.27 -9.91
N LEU A 436 -14.30 1.43 -8.89
CA LEU A 436 -13.30 1.09 -7.88
C LEU A 436 -12.70 -0.32 -8.02
N ASP A 437 -13.40 -1.26 -8.66
CA ASP A 437 -12.91 -2.63 -8.81
C ASP A 437 -11.86 -2.74 -9.92
N ALA A 438 -10.77 -3.46 -9.64
CA ALA A 438 -9.67 -3.71 -10.57
C ALA A 438 -9.72 -5.15 -11.11
N THR A 439 -10.90 -5.60 -11.52
CA THR A 439 -11.23 -6.99 -11.84
C THR A 439 -11.24 -7.32 -13.32
N SER A 440 -11.08 -6.31 -14.19
CA SER A 440 -11.11 -6.54 -15.64
C SER A 440 -10.03 -7.52 -16.09
N PRO A 441 -10.39 -8.64 -16.76
CA PRO A 441 -9.42 -9.58 -17.30
C PRO A 441 -8.90 -9.13 -18.67
N ASP A 442 -9.42 -8.04 -19.23
CA ASP A 442 -8.99 -7.53 -20.55
C ASP A 442 -7.72 -6.68 -20.42
N LEU A 443 -6.59 -7.33 -20.52
CA LEU A 443 -5.27 -6.71 -20.54
C LEU A 443 -4.61 -6.74 -21.93
N ARG A 444 -5.39 -6.93 -22.99
CA ARG A 444 -4.86 -7.02 -24.37
C ARG A 444 -4.12 -5.75 -24.80
N ALA A 445 -4.58 -4.58 -24.39
CA ALA A 445 -3.90 -3.31 -24.69
C ALA A 445 -2.54 -3.25 -23.99
N PHE A 446 -2.48 -3.59 -22.69
CA PHE A 446 -1.24 -3.62 -21.92
C PHE A 446 -0.25 -4.68 -22.45
N ALA A 447 -0.74 -5.87 -22.80
CA ALA A 447 0.07 -6.90 -23.45
C ALA A 447 0.61 -6.45 -24.83
N LYS A 448 -0.21 -5.75 -25.64
CA LYS A 448 0.19 -5.19 -26.93
C LYS A 448 1.24 -4.09 -26.80
N HIS A 449 1.19 -3.29 -25.74
CA HIS A 449 2.23 -2.31 -25.38
C HIS A 449 3.56 -2.99 -25.01
N GLY A 450 3.54 -4.27 -24.69
CA GLY A 450 4.70 -5.04 -24.20
C GLY A 450 4.81 -5.12 -22.70
N GLY A 451 3.77 -4.70 -21.98
CA GLY A 451 3.69 -4.68 -20.53
C GLY A 451 3.90 -6.05 -19.89
N LYS A 452 4.47 -6.05 -18.68
CA LYS A 452 4.69 -7.26 -17.87
C LYS A 452 4.18 -7.06 -16.44
N MET A 453 3.72 -8.14 -15.81
CA MET A 453 3.18 -8.08 -14.44
C MET A 453 3.81 -9.14 -13.55
N ILE A 454 4.23 -8.73 -12.35
CA ILE A 454 4.50 -9.63 -11.22
C ILE A 454 3.37 -9.43 -10.22
N ILE A 455 2.65 -10.50 -9.90
CA ILE A 455 1.60 -10.51 -8.89
C ILE A 455 2.05 -11.46 -7.79
N LEU A 456 1.96 -11.04 -6.53
CA LEU A 456 2.32 -11.86 -5.38
C LEU A 456 1.27 -11.73 -4.28
N HIS A 457 0.85 -12.85 -3.68
CA HIS A 457 -0.09 -12.85 -2.57
C HIS A 457 0.37 -13.82 -1.48
N GLY A 458 0.26 -13.38 -0.24
CA GLY A 458 0.61 -14.19 0.92
C GLY A 458 -0.48 -15.20 1.26
N THR A 459 -0.12 -16.43 1.61
CA THR A 459 -1.11 -17.44 2.01
C THR A 459 -1.66 -17.21 3.42
N ALA A 460 -1.04 -16.32 4.19
CA ALA A 460 -1.46 -15.94 5.54
C ALA A 460 -2.04 -14.50 5.59
N ASP A 461 -2.42 -13.92 4.46
CA ASP A 461 -2.99 -12.57 4.38
C ASP A 461 -4.37 -12.51 5.05
N GLN A 462 -4.43 -11.88 6.20
CA GLN A 462 -5.63 -11.78 7.02
C GLN A 462 -6.59 -10.66 6.62
N LEU A 463 -6.20 -9.77 5.68
CA LEU A 463 -7.03 -8.64 5.24
C LEU A 463 -7.69 -8.85 3.88
N VAL A 464 -7.06 -9.65 3.00
CA VAL A 464 -7.53 -9.88 1.64
C VAL A 464 -7.55 -11.37 1.33
N ALA A 465 -8.71 -11.89 0.94
CA ALA A 465 -8.85 -13.29 0.61
C ALA A 465 -7.99 -13.67 -0.60
N VAL A 466 -6.95 -14.50 -0.39
CA VAL A 466 -6.00 -14.92 -1.42
C VAL A 466 -6.71 -15.61 -2.60
N LYS A 467 -7.81 -16.31 -2.33
CA LYS A 467 -8.64 -16.97 -3.36
C LYS A 467 -9.21 -15.98 -4.38
N GLY A 468 -9.48 -14.72 -3.97
CA GLY A 468 -9.93 -13.67 -4.90
C GLY A 468 -8.88 -13.31 -5.96
N THR A 469 -7.60 -13.27 -5.59
CA THR A 469 -6.51 -13.08 -6.57
C THR A 469 -6.36 -14.30 -7.47
N VAL A 470 -6.48 -15.52 -6.92
CA VAL A 470 -6.46 -16.77 -7.72
C VAL A 470 -7.58 -16.77 -8.76
N ASP A 471 -8.78 -16.36 -8.39
CA ASP A 471 -9.94 -16.30 -9.30
C ASP A 471 -9.75 -15.25 -10.39
N TYR A 472 -9.18 -14.09 -10.06
CA TYR A 472 -8.79 -13.10 -11.06
C TYR A 472 -7.79 -13.67 -12.09
N ILE A 473 -6.78 -14.42 -11.63
CA ILE A 473 -5.81 -15.06 -12.53
C ILE A 473 -6.48 -16.12 -13.43
N LYS A 474 -7.42 -16.91 -12.92
CA LYS A 474 -8.21 -17.84 -13.74
C LYS A 474 -9.05 -17.10 -14.79
N ASN A 475 -9.68 -15.97 -14.41
CA ASN A 475 -10.42 -15.13 -15.33
C ASN A 475 -9.53 -14.55 -16.42
N LEU A 476 -8.28 -14.15 -16.10
CA LEU A 476 -7.29 -13.74 -17.11
C LEU A 476 -7.00 -14.84 -18.13
N HIS A 477 -6.76 -16.08 -17.67
CA HIS A 477 -6.55 -17.22 -18.57
C HIS A 477 -7.76 -17.50 -19.46
N HIS A 478 -8.94 -17.49 -18.85
CA HIS A 478 -10.18 -17.72 -19.58
C HIS A 478 -10.42 -16.66 -20.67
N PHE A 479 -10.15 -15.38 -20.37
CA PHE A 479 -10.42 -14.27 -21.28
C PHE A 479 -9.34 -14.10 -22.37
N MET A 480 -8.06 -14.15 -21.97
CA MET A 480 -6.94 -13.87 -22.89
C MET A 480 -6.40 -15.10 -23.60
N GLY A 481 -6.69 -16.31 -23.07
CA GLY A 481 -6.08 -17.58 -23.46
C GLY A 481 -4.73 -17.81 -22.79
N ASP A 482 -4.41 -19.09 -22.54
CA ASP A 482 -3.28 -19.52 -21.71
C ASP A 482 -1.94 -18.91 -22.12
N LYS A 483 -1.66 -18.89 -23.45
CA LYS A 483 -0.37 -18.38 -23.93
C LYS A 483 -0.23 -16.87 -23.68
N ALA A 484 -1.23 -16.08 -24.04
CA ALA A 484 -1.17 -14.63 -23.91
C ALA A 484 -1.10 -14.24 -22.41
N ALA A 485 -1.87 -14.90 -21.55
CA ALA A 485 -1.83 -14.71 -20.12
C ALA A 485 -0.43 -15.06 -19.55
N SER A 486 0.11 -16.24 -19.87
CA SER A 486 1.42 -16.68 -19.39
C SER A 486 2.59 -15.81 -19.88
N ASP A 487 2.49 -15.23 -21.07
CA ASP A 487 3.48 -14.27 -21.60
C ASP A 487 3.42 -12.90 -20.90
N LEU A 488 2.27 -12.58 -20.26
CA LEU A 488 1.98 -11.28 -19.66
C LEU A 488 2.38 -11.21 -18.18
N TYR A 489 2.09 -12.25 -17.38
CA TYR A 489 2.26 -12.18 -15.93
C TYR A 489 3.04 -13.37 -15.35
N ARG A 490 3.52 -13.17 -14.09
CA ARG A 490 3.93 -14.22 -13.16
C ARG A 490 3.20 -14.00 -11.85
N PHE A 491 2.51 -15.02 -11.37
CA PHE A 491 1.80 -15.01 -10.09
C PHE A 491 2.47 -15.95 -9.10
N TYR A 492 2.71 -15.45 -7.88
CA TYR A 492 3.36 -16.19 -6.82
C TYR A 492 2.48 -16.21 -5.57
N LEU A 493 2.38 -17.40 -4.95
CA LEU A 493 1.91 -17.54 -3.58
C LEU A 493 3.12 -17.58 -2.65
N ALA A 494 3.09 -16.77 -1.57
CA ALA A 494 4.15 -16.70 -0.58
C ALA A 494 3.67 -17.33 0.74
N PRO A 495 4.14 -18.56 1.07
CA PRO A 495 3.74 -19.25 2.29
C PRO A 495 4.04 -18.44 3.55
N GLY A 496 3.04 -18.30 4.44
CA GLY A 496 3.17 -17.59 5.70
C GLY A 496 3.31 -16.07 5.61
N TYR A 497 3.33 -15.48 4.41
CA TYR A 497 3.33 -14.03 4.23
C TYR A 497 1.94 -13.47 4.49
N GLY A 498 1.88 -12.46 5.37
CA GLY A 498 0.66 -11.75 5.72
C GLY A 498 0.36 -10.59 4.78
N HIS A 499 -0.41 -9.62 5.28
CA HIS A 499 -0.75 -8.41 4.53
C HIS A 499 0.39 -7.36 4.63
N GLY A 500 1.44 -7.53 3.84
CA GLY A 500 2.61 -6.64 3.81
C GLY A 500 3.66 -6.93 4.89
N SER A 501 3.26 -7.55 5.97
CA SER A 501 4.09 -7.96 7.10
C SER A 501 3.57 -9.25 7.70
N GLY A 502 4.17 -9.76 8.74
CA GLY A 502 3.69 -10.90 9.50
C GLY A 502 4.77 -11.58 10.32
N SER A 503 4.38 -12.18 11.44
CA SER A 503 5.29 -12.87 12.36
C SER A 503 5.86 -14.16 11.79
N LEU A 504 5.13 -14.83 10.88
CA LEU A 504 5.56 -16.10 10.29
C LEU A 504 6.63 -15.89 9.21
N PHE A 505 6.32 -15.06 8.23
CA PHE A 505 7.23 -14.77 7.13
C PHE A 505 6.91 -13.41 6.52
N THR A 506 7.90 -12.54 6.41
CA THR A 506 7.80 -11.25 5.70
C THR A 506 8.80 -11.24 4.57
N ILE A 507 8.34 -11.13 3.33
CA ILE A 507 9.22 -11.23 2.16
C ILE A 507 10.20 -10.07 2.08
N SER A 508 11.46 -10.38 1.73
CA SER A 508 12.47 -9.41 1.28
C SER A 508 12.97 -9.80 -0.10
N ARG A 509 12.56 -9.02 -1.11
CA ARG A 509 13.00 -9.19 -2.49
C ARG A 509 12.90 -7.90 -3.28
N ASP A 510 13.85 -7.63 -4.14
CA ASP A 510 13.77 -6.53 -5.12
C ASP A 510 12.98 -6.97 -6.36
N LEU A 511 11.65 -6.97 -6.23
CA LEU A 511 10.72 -7.37 -7.29
C LEU A 511 10.75 -6.40 -8.49
N LEU A 512 11.07 -5.11 -8.25
CA LEU A 512 11.23 -4.14 -9.32
C LEU A 512 12.41 -4.50 -10.24
N LYS A 513 13.51 -4.97 -9.67
CA LYS A 513 14.66 -5.46 -10.43
C LYS A 513 14.32 -6.70 -11.25
N ASP A 514 13.54 -7.63 -10.70
CA ASP A 514 13.08 -8.82 -11.43
C ASP A 514 12.17 -8.43 -12.60
N LEU A 515 11.24 -7.50 -12.38
CA LEU A 515 10.36 -6.95 -13.42
C LEU A 515 11.16 -6.22 -14.51
N ASP A 516 12.11 -5.36 -14.12
CA ASP A 516 12.96 -4.63 -15.07
C ASP A 516 13.78 -5.58 -15.97
N GLN A 517 14.30 -6.66 -15.42
CA GLN A 517 14.99 -7.69 -16.23
C GLN A 517 14.05 -8.37 -17.21
N TRP A 518 12.81 -8.61 -16.80
CA TRP A 518 11.82 -9.20 -17.70
C TRP A 518 11.45 -8.25 -18.84
N VAL A 519 11.13 -7.00 -18.53
CA VAL A 519 10.75 -5.98 -19.53
C VAL A 519 11.93 -5.67 -20.47
N THR A 520 13.16 -5.50 -19.95
CA THR A 520 14.28 -5.01 -20.76
C THR A 520 15.08 -6.11 -21.45
N LYS A 521 15.09 -7.34 -20.90
CA LYS A 521 15.90 -8.46 -21.37
C LYS A 521 15.07 -9.68 -21.78
N ASN A 522 13.73 -9.56 -21.71
CA ASN A 522 12.76 -10.65 -21.92
C ASN A 522 13.06 -11.90 -21.06
N LYS A 523 13.62 -11.69 -19.86
CA LYS A 523 13.95 -12.76 -18.90
C LYS A 523 12.87 -12.79 -17.81
N ALA A 524 11.84 -13.61 -18.04
CA ALA A 524 10.79 -13.82 -17.04
C ALA A 524 11.36 -14.46 -15.76
N PRO A 525 10.93 -14.05 -14.57
CA PRO A 525 11.33 -14.70 -13.32
C PRO A 525 10.62 -16.05 -13.16
N GLU A 526 11.35 -17.16 -13.34
CA GLU A 526 10.83 -18.53 -13.22
C GLU A 526 10.82 -19.01 -11.77
N ALA A 527 11.71 -18.50 -10.93
CA ALA A 527 11.75 -18.75 -9.50
C ALA A 527 12.29 -17.51 -8.77
N LEU A 528 11.66 -17.17 -7.65
CA LEU A 528 12.08 -16.07 -6.78
C LEU A 528 12.58 -16.64 -5.45
N THR A 529 13.86 -16.50 -5.16
CA THR A 529 14.36 -16.69 -3.80
C THR A 529 14.03 -15.43 -3.01
N VAL A 530 13.16 -15.54 -2.01
CA VAL A 530 12.78 -14.46 -1.09
C VAL A 530 13.33 -14.74 0.29
N ASN A 531 13.90 -13.75 0.94
CA ASN A 531 14.36 -13.87 2.33
C ASN A 531 13.24 -13.44 3.28
N ASN A 532 13.33 -13.89 4.54
CA ASN A 532 12.44 -13.44 5.60
C ASN A 532 13.03 -12.20 6.27
N GLN A 533 12.33 -11.04 6.21
CA GLN A 533 12.77 -9.82 6.91
C GLN A 533 12.93 -10.02 8.42
N ASN A 534 12.13 -10.92 9.02
CA ASN A 534 12.20 -11.22 10.45
C ASN A 534 13.45 -12.05 10.81
N ASN A 535 13.98 -12.82 9.85
CA ASN A 535 15.21 -13.62 9.99
C ASN A 535 15.86 -13.83 8.62
N LEU A 536 16.82 -12.99 8.26
CA LEU A 536 17.49 -13.02 6.94
C LEU A 536 18.24 -14.32 6.62
N GLN A 537 18.40 -15.24 7.59
CA GLN A 537 18.93 -16.59 7.34
C GLN A 537 17.87 -17.56 6.80
N GLU A 538 16.61 -17.20 6.88
CA GLU A 538 15.51 -17.97 6.32
C GLU A 538 15.16 -17.47 4.92
N SER A 539 14.91 -18.40 4.02
CA SER A 539 14.49 -18.09 2.66
C SER A 539 13.52 -19.13 2.13
N GLN A 540 12.72 -18.70 1.18
CA GLN A 540 11.81 -19.57 0.43
C GLN A 540 12.09 -19.39 -1.07
N VAL A 541 11.81 -20.43 -1.85
CA VAL A 541 11.81 -20.36 -3.31
C VAL A 541 10.36 -20.37 -3.77
N LEU A 542 9.89 -19.25 -4.28
CA LEU A 542 8.56 -19.11 -4.86
C LEU A 542 8.63 -19.44 -6.35
N VAL A 543 7.73 -20.31 -6.79
CA VAL A 543 7.57 -20.64 -8.22
C VAL A 543 6.26 -20.05 -8.75
N PRO A 544 6.21 -19.65 -10.03
CA PRO A 544 4.99 -19.14 -10.62
C PRO A 544 3.89 -20.19 -10.56
N GLN A 545 2.71 -19.77 -10.13
CA GLN A 545 1.53 -20.63 -10.09
C GLN A 545 0.98 -20.83 -11.50
N THR A 546 0.80 -22.10 -11.89
CA THR A 546 0.13 -22.46 -13.14
C THR A 546 -1.35 -22.72 -12.83
N LEU A 547 -2.17 -21.68 -13.01
CA LEU A 547 -3.62 -21.77 -12.83
C LEU A 547 -4.27 -21.92 -14.22
N LYS A 548 -5.08 -22.96 -14.39
CA LYS A 548 -5.86 -23.23 -15.61
C LYS A 548 -7.34 -23.19 -15.31
#